data_4c7a52bdad553a32de85a1f6aceb7147
#
_entry.id   4c7a52bdad553a32de85a1f6aceb7147
#
_cell.length_a   1.000
_cell.length_b   1.000
_cell.length_c   1.000
_cell.angle_alpha   90.00
_cell.angle_beta   90.00
_cell.angle_gamma   90.00
#
_symmetry.space_group_name_H-M   'P 1'
#
loop_
_entity.id
_entity.type
_entity.pdbx_description
1 polymer ?
#
loop_
_entity_poly.entity_id
_entity_poly.type
_entity_poly.pdbx_seq_one_letter_code
_entity_poly.pdbx_strand_id
1 'polypeptide(L)'
;MEVSSYHSAELLNRLNNDVSRVNSGVLSILPKAAAMVTKLLAAVLVLGNLDAKFTLLIAGLGILVFSVTSMMRRKLKDLNKLVSQHDGKVSGFLQENMEKLLMVQAMGISGEMERRAEDLMEKRYAIQRRRKNVSLVTNTGVSLLYYGAGFLALCWCAWKMLQGQMSFGSLTAVTQLVNQLQAPLVNLSGIIPKYIAMTASAERLMELEAIQGEAAP
;
A
#
# COMPACT_ATOMS: atom_id res chain seq x y z
N MET A 1 -22.65 -23.40 -29.84
CA MET A 1 -21.35 -23.89 -29.31
C MET A 1 -20.37 -22.80 -28.89
N GLU A 2 -20.40 -21.60 -29.45
CA GLU A 2 -19.48 -20.48 -29.08
C GLU A 2 -19.72 -19.83 -27.72
N VAL A 3 -20.96 -19.77 -27.25
CA VAL A 3 -21.31 -19.14 -25.95
C VAL A 3 -20.82 -19.96 -24.77
N SER A 4 -20.74 -21.27 -24.90
CA SER A 4 -20.24 -22.19 -23.86
C SER A 4 -18.72 -22.10 -23.67
N SER A 5 -17.96 -21.87 -24.76
CA SER A 5 -16.49 -21.76 -24.65
C SER A 5 -16.01 -20.43 -24.05
N TYR A 6 -16.74 -19.33 -24.27
CA TYR A 6 -16.42 -18.02 -23.70
C TYR A 6 -16.65 -18.01 -22.18
N HIS A 7 -17.71 -18.64 -21.68
CA HIS A 7 -17.98 -18.80 -20.24
C HIS A 7 -16.90 -19.65 -19.56
N SER A 8 -16.44 -20.72 -20.22
CA SER A 8 -15.40 -21.61 -19.67
C SER A 8 -14.03 -20.93 -19.58
N ALA A 9 -13.66 -20.13 -20.57
CA ALA A 9 -12.40 -19.38 -20.59
C ALA A 9 -12.39 -18.28 -19.50
N GLU A 10 -13.51 -17.59 -19.28
CA GLU A 10 -13.63 -16.58 -18.23
C GLU A 10 -13.57 -17.21 -16.84
N LEU A 11 -14.23 -18.32 -16.63
CA LEU A 11 -14.20 -19.09 -15.38
C LEU A 11 -12.77 -19.61 -15.08
N LEU A 12 -12.08 -20.16 -16.07
CA LEU A 12 -10.70 -20.60 -15.93
C LEU A 12 -9.76 -19.44 -15.58
N ASN A 13 -9.93 -18.28 -16.21
CA ASN A 13 -9.13 -17.10 -15.91
C ASN A 13 -9.38 -16.57 -14.48
N ARG A 14 -10.63 -16.56 -14.03
CA ARG A 14 -10.98 -16.22 -12.64
C ARG A 14 -10.36 -17.20 -11.66
N LEU A 15 -10.50 -18.49 -11.90
CA LEU A 15 -9.92 -19.54 -11.07
C LEU A 15 -8.40 -19.38 -10.97
N ASN A 16 -7.73 -19.20 -12.09
CA ASN A 16 -6.28 -19.03 -12.15
C ASN A 16 -5.81 -17.77 -11.40
N ASN A 17 -6.57 -16.68 -11.50
CA ASN A 17 -6.30 -15.44 -10.76
C ASN A 17 -6.51 -15.62 -9.25
N ASP A 18 -7.55 -16.32 -8.81
CA ASP A 18 -7.80 -16.55 -7.40
C ASP A 18 -6.76 -17.53 -6.80
N VAL A 19 -6.39 -18.60 -7.50
CA VAL A 19 -5.29 -19.49 -7.11
C VAL A 19 -3.97 -18.72 -7.01
N SER A 20 -3.65 -17.88 -7.99
CA SER A 20 -2.43 -17.07 -7.97
C SER A 20 -2.42 -16.09 -6.79
N ARG A 21 -3.55 -15.48 -6.44
CA ARG A 21 -3.68 -14.58 -5.27
C ARG A 21 -3.48 -15.33 -3.95
N VAL A 22 -4.09 -16.50 -3.80
CA VAL A 22 -3.91 -17.34 -2.60
C VAL A 22 -2.46 -17.79 -2.48
N ASN A 23 -1.87 -18.29 -3.56
CA ASN A 23 -0.48 -18.73 -3.59
C ASN A 23 0.48 -17.59 -3.24
N SER A 24 0.33 -16.42 -3.89
CA SER A 24 1.14 -15.23 -3.57
C SER A 24 0.91 -14.71 -2.15
N GLY A 25 -0.31 -14.86 -1.63
CA GLY A 25 -0.67 -14.53 -0.25
C GLY A 25 0.07 -15.42 0.75
N VAL A 26 -0.02 -16.73 0.59
CA VAL A 26 0.64 -17.69 1.48
C VAL A 26 2.15 -17.55 1.42
N LEU A 27 2.74 -17.52 0.23
CA LEU A 27 4.21 -17.49 0.04
C LEU A 27 4.85 -16.13 0.35
N SER A 28 4.13 -15.02 0.22
CA SER A 28 4.74 -13.70 0.41
C SER A 28 4.18 -12.92 1.59
N ILE A 29 2.88 -12.99 1.88
CA ILE A 29 2.25 -12.18 2.91
C ILE A 29 2.50 -12.77 4.29
N LEU A 30 2.29 -14.07 4.46
CA LEU A 30 2.46 -14.74 5.76
C LEU A 30 3.91 -14.67 6.28
N PRO A 31 4.95 -15.01 5.49
CA PRO A 31 6.33 -14.88 5.97
C PRO A 31 6.72 -13.44 6.28
N LYS A 32 6.25 -12.47 5.47
CA LYS A 32 6.51 -11.04 5.74
C LYS A 32 5.83 -10.57 7.01
N ALA A 33 4.58 -10.97 7.25
CA ALA A 33 3.86 -10.62 8.46
C ALA A 33 4.53 -11.23 9.70
N ALA A 34 4.89 -12.50 9.64
CA ALA A 34 5.60 -13.19 10.72
C ALA A 34 6.94 -12.49 11.02
N ALA A 35 7.75 -12.21 9.99
CA ALA A 35 9.02 -11.51 10.16
C ALA A 35 8.85 -10.11 10.78
N MET A 36 7.78 -9.38 10.42
CA MET A 36 7.49 -8.07 11.00
C MET A 36 7.12 -8.17 12.47
N VAL A 37 6.23 -9.10 12.82
CA VAL A 37 5.83 -9.33 14.22
C VAL A 37 7.04 -9.73 15.06
N THR A 38 7.86 -10.67 14.57
CA THR A 38 9.09 -11.09 15.25
C THR A 38 10.06 -9.93 15.48
N LYS A 39 10.26 -9.07 14.47
CA LYS A 39 11.12 -7.88 14.60
C LYS A 39 10.58 -6.89 15.61
N LEU A 40 9.28 -6.63 15.62
CA LEU A 40 8.65 -5.74 16.61
C LEU A 40 8.77 -6.28 18.01
N LEU A 41 8.51 -7.57 18.22
CA LEU A 41 8.62 -8.23 19.52
C LEU A 41 10.08 -8.21 20.01
N ALA A 42 11.02 -8.59 19.16
CA ALA A 42 12.45 -8.58 19.49
C ALA A 42 12.93 -7.16 19.88
N ALA A 43 12.52 -6.14 19.12
CA ALA A 43 12.87 -4.75 19.41
C ALA A 43 12.32 -4.30 20.76
N VAL A 44 11.04 -4.59 21.05
CA VAL A 44 10.40 -4.23 22.32
C VAL A 44 11.07 -4.96 23.50
N LEU A 45 11.39 -6.24 23.34
CA LEU A 45 12.07 -7.03 24.39
C LEU A 45 13.47 -6.50 24.67
N VAL A 46 14.27 -6.25 23.63
CA VAL A 46 15.66 -5.78 23.81
C VAL A 46 15.67 -4.35 24.36
N LEU A 47 14.86 -3.44 23.81
CA LEU A 47 14.77 -2.06 24.31
C LEU A 47 14.20 -2.01 25.73
N GLY A 48 13.22 -2.86 26.06
CA GLY A 48 12.61 -2.95 27.39
C GLY A 48 13.61 -3.37 28.47
N ASN A 49 14.54 -4.28 28.15
CA ASN A 49 15.62 -4.67 29.05
C ASN A 49 16.71 -3.59 29.22
N LEU A 50 16.87 -2.70 28.24
CA LEU A 50 17.84 -1.60 28.33
C LEU A 50 17.27 -0.42 29.10
N ASP A 51 16.10 0.06 28.75
CA ASP A 51 15.40 1.17 29.43
C ASP A 51 13.90 1.15 29.11
N ALA A 52 13.08 0.84 30.11
CA ALA A 52 11.64 0.74 29.98
C ALA A 52 10.98 2.10 29.61
N LYS A 53 11.50 3.23 30.13
CA LYS A 53 10.96 4.57 29.84
C LYS A 53 11.20 4.95 28.38
N PHE A 54 12.38 4.66 27.88
CA PHE A 54 12.74 4.90 26.49
C PHE A 54 11.93 4.01 25.55
N THR A 55 11.74 2.73 25.89
CA THR A 55 10.90 1.80 25.11
C THR A 55 9.47 2.30 24.99
N LEU A 56 8.89 2.80 26.06
CA LEU A 56 7.52 3.34 26.08
C LEU A 56 7.38 4.60 25.20
N LEU A 57 8.41 5.47 25.19
CA LEU A 57 8.48 6.63 24.32
C LEU A 57 8.54 6.23 22.83
N ILE A 58 9.41 5.31 22.46
CA ILE A 58 9.53 4.82 21.08
C ILE A 58 8.27 4.07 20.64
N ALA A 59 7.66 3.27 21.52
CA ALA A 59 6.40 2.60 21.22
C ALA A 59 5.25 3.62 20.97
N GLY A 60 5.16 4.67 21.78
CA GLY A 60 4.21 5.77 21.61
C GLY A 60 4.38 6.49 20.26
N LEU A 61 5.63 6.82 19.90
CA LEU A 61 5.97 7.37 18.59
C LEU A 61 5.59 6.42 17.45
N GLY A 62 5.83 5.12 17.61
CA GLY A 62 5.44 4.10 16.64
C GLY A 62 3.93 4.05 16.40
N ILE A 63 3.14 4.09 17.46
CA ILE A 63 1.66 4.14 17.39
C ILE A 63 1.20 5.44 16.69
N LEU A 64 1.84 6.57 16.99
CA LEU A 64 1.53 7.85 16.34
C LEU A 64 1.81 7.80 14.83
N VAL A 65 2.98 7.31 14.43
CA VAL A 65 3.34 7.12 13.00
C VAL A 65 2.35 6.20 12.31
N PHE A 66 1.98 5.08 12.94
CA PHE A 66 1.00 4.14 12.40
C PHE A 66 -0.37 4.80 12.21
N SER A 67 -0.84 5.57 13.20
CA SER A 67 -2.13 6.26 13.17
C SER A 67 -2.18 7.31 12.06
N VAL A 68 -1.15 8.14 11.94
CA VAL A 68 -1.02 9.16 10.88
C VAL A 68 -1.00 8.50 9.50
N THR A 69 -0.19 7.45 9.34
CA THR A 69 -0.08 6.71 8.07
C THR A 69 -1.42 6.06 7.69
N SER A 70 -2.10 5.44 8.63
CA SER A 70 -3.39 4.80 8.42
C SER A 70 -4.49 5.80 8.01
N MET A 71 -4.54 6.96 8.67
CA MET A 71 -5.49 8.03 8.34
C MET A 71 -5.24 8.60 6.93
N MET A 72 -3.98 8.84 6.57
CA MET A 72 -3.62 9.37 5.27
C MET A 72 -3.85 8.38 4.13
N ARG A 73 -3.72 7.09 4.37
CA ARG A 73 -4.00 6.05 3.36
C ARG A 73 -5.44 6.06 2.88
N ARG A 74 -6.42 6.33 3.76
CA ARG A 74 -7.82 6.43 3.35
C ARG A 74 -7.99 7.57 2.34
N LYS A 75 -7.47 8.76 2.64
CA LYS A 75 -7.52 9.92 1.72
C LYS A 75 -6.80 9.64 0.39
N LEU A 76 -5.64 8.99 0.44
CA LEU A 76 -4.90 8.61 -0.77
C LEU A 76 -5.66 7.58 -1.62
N LYS A 77 -6.36 6.63 -0.98
CA LYS A 77 -7.21 5.65 -1.69
C LYS A 77 -8.34 6.34 -2.45
N ASP A 78 -9.02 7.30 -1.83
CA ASP A 78 -10.11 8.04 -2.47
C ASP A 78 -9.59 8.88 -3.64
N LEU A 79 -8.46 9.57 -3.46
CA LEU A 79 -7.82 10.31 -4.53
C LEU A 79 -7.32 9.40 -5.66
N ASN A 80 -6.81 8.21 -5.36
CA ASN A 80 -6.42 7.22 -6.37
C ASN A 80 -7.63 6.78 -7.21
N LYS A 81 -8.78 6.54 -6.57
CA LYS A 81 -10.03 6.20 -7.26
C LYS A 81 -10.46 7.32 -8.21
N LEU A 82 -10.40 8.58 -7.75
CA LEU A 82 -10.72 9.74 -8.58
C LEU A 82 -9.76 9.87 -9.78
N VAL A 83 -8.45 9.69 -9.57
CA VAL A 83 -7.46 9.69 -10.66
C VAL A 83 -7.80 8.62 -11.68
N SER A 84 -8.04 7.37 -11.23
CA SER A 84 -8.40 6.26 -12.13
C SER A 84 -9.69 6.51 -12.94
N GLN A 85 -10.69 7.15 -12.32
CA GLN A 85 -11.92 7.53 -13.02
C GLN A 85 -11.67 8.58 -14.12
N HIS A 86 -10.80 9.57 -13.87
CA HIS A 86 -10.46 10.58 -14.88
C HIS A 86 -9.53 10.02 -15.95
N ASP A 87 -8.62 9.12 -15.59
CA ASP A 87 -7.81 8.38 -16.55
C ASP A 87 -8.68 7.58 -17.51
N GLY A 88 -9.73 6.90 -17.01
CA GLY A 88 -10.68 6.19 -17.83
C GLY A 88 -11.46 7.11 -18.78
N LYS A 89 -11.88 8.30 -18.32
CA LYS A 89 -12.57 9.29 -19.18
C LYS A 89 -11.67 9.81 -20.29
N VAL A 90 -10.41 10.14 -19.99
CA VAL A 90 -9.43 10.59 -20.99
C VAL A 90 -9.16 9.47 -22.00
N SER A 91 -8.90 8.26 -21.54
CA SER A 91 -8.60 7.11 -22.41
C SER A 91 -9.80 6.76 -23.29
N GLY A 92 -11.02 6.73 -22.74
CA GLY A 92 -12.24 6.46 -23.52
C GLY A 92 -12.49 7.53 -24.59
N PHE A 93 -12.34 8.81 -24.24
CA PHE A 93 -12.47 9.91 -25.19
C PHE A 93 -11.42 9.83 -26.32
N LEU A 94 -10.16 9.55 -25.98
CA LEU A 94 -9.12 9.42 -26.99
C LEU A 94 -9.35 8.20 -27.90
N GLN A 95 -9.74 7.06 -27.34
CA GLN A 95 -10.06 5.86 -28.10
C GLN A 95 -11.22 6.11 -29.08
N GLU A 96 -12.33 6.71 -28.62
CA GLU A 96 -13.47 7.04 -29.48
C GLU A 96 -13.09 7.97 -30.62
N ASN A 97 -12.24 8.98 -30.35
CA ASN A 97 -11.80 9.91 -31.40
C ASN A 97 -10.82 9.24 -32.38
N MET A 98 -9.98 8.33 -31.92
CA MET A 98 -9.08 7.56 -32.82
C MET A 98 -9.88 6.61 -33.74
N GLU A 99 -10.91 5.95 -33.22
CA GLU A 99 -11.79 5.08 -34.01
C GLU A 99 -12.56 5.87 -35.09
N LYS A 100 -12.91 7.13 -34.80
CA LYS A 100 -13.66 8.01 -35.68
C LYS A 100 -12.83 9.09 -36.36
N LEU A 101 -11.51 8.94 -36.41
CA LEU A 101 -10.56 9.98 -36.85
C LEU A 101 -10.87 10.51 -38.23
N LEU A 102 -11.18 9.64 -39.21
CA LEU A 102 -11.52 10.04 -40.56
C LEU A 102 -12.82 10.88 -40.59
N MET A 103 -13.80 10.54 -39.77
CA MET A 103 -15.06 11.28 -39.67
C MET A 103 -14.83 12.66 -39.01
N VAL A 104 -14.02 12.74 -37.97
CA VAL A 104 -13.68 14.00 -37.30
C VAL A 104 -12.95 14.96 -38.26
N GLN A 105 -12.05 14.43 -39.10
CA GLN A 105 -11.34 15.20 -40.11
C GLN A 105 -12.29 15.64 -41.26
N ALA A 106 -13.14 14.75 -41.75
CA ALA A 106 -14.08 15.06 -42.80
C ALA A 106 -15.12 16.13 -42.40
N MET A 107 -15.51 16.15 -41.12
CA MET A 107 -16.41 17.14 -40.55
C MET A 107 -15.75 18.45 -40.14
N GLY A 108 -14.42 18.54 -40.16
CA GLY A 108 -13.65 19.73 -39.79
C GLY A 108 -13.75 20.10 -38.31
N ILE A 109 -14.12 19.15 -37.41
CA ILE A 109 -14.33 19.39 -35.98
C ILE A 109 -13.11 19.06 -35.12
N SER A 110 -11.93 18.90 -35.74
CA SER A 110 -10.69 18.55 -35.03
C SER A 110 -10.35 19.52 -33.90
N GLY A 111 -10.55 20.85 -34.10
CA GLY A 111 -10.29 21.85 -33.07
C GLY A 111 -11.23 21.79 -31.86
N GLU A 112 -12.48 21.35 -32.07
CA GLU A 112 -13.41 21.13 -30.95
C GLU A 112 -13.03 19.89 -30.14
N MET A 113 -12.58 18.83 -30.82
CA MET A 113 -12.11 17.60 -30.16
C MET A 113 -10.83 17.86 -29.37
N GLU A 114 -9.92 18.69 -29.89
CA GLU A 114 -8.69 19.11 -29.19
C GLU A 114 -9.01 19.86 -27.89
N ARG A 115 -9.91 20.84 -27.95
CA ARG A 115 -10.34 21.58 -26.74
C ARG A 115 -10.99 20.67 -25.70
N ARG A 116 -11.79 19.69 -26.12
CA ARG A 116 -12.37 18.72 -25.19
C ARG A 116 -11.33 17.80 -24.57
N ALA A 117 -10.34 17.40 -25.36
CA ALA A 117 -9.21 16.62 -24.85
C ALA A 117 -8.41 17.42 -23.80
N GLU A 118 -8.11 18.69 -24.08
CA GLU A 118 -7.43 19.59 -23.16
C GLU A 118 -8.20 19.75 -21.84
N ASP A 119 -9.52 20.01 -21.89
CA ASP A 119 -10.35 20.15 -20.68
C ASP A 119 -10.36 18.87 -19.84
N LEU A 120 -10.46 17.70 -20.46
CA LEU A 120 -10.40 16.43 -19.76
C LEU A 120 -9.02 16.17 -19.14
N MET A 121 -7.94 16.52 -19.85
CA MET A 121 -6.58 16.40 -19.36
C MET A 121 -6.31 17.38 -18.20
N GLU A 122 -6.79 18.61 -18.30
CA GLU A 122 -6.63 19.62 -17.24
C GLU A 122 -7.30 19.15 -15.93
N LYS A 123 -8.54 18.66 -16.02
CA LYS A 123 -9.26 18.07 -14.88
C LYS A 123 -8.50 16.88 -14.27
N ARG A 124 -7.97 16.01 -15.10
CA ARG A 124 -7.12 14.89 -14.69
C ARG A 124 -5.86 15.38 -13.95
N TYR A 125 -5.15 16.36 -14.53
CA TYR A 125 -3.93 16.91 -13.93
C TYR A 125 -4.20 17.61 -12.59
N ALA A 126 -5.30 18.33 -12.45
CA ALA A 126 -5.67 18.97 -11.19
C ALA A 126 -5.84 17.94 -10.05
N ILE A 127 -6.53 16.83 -10.32
CA ILE A 127 -6.72 15.75 -9.34
C ILE A 127 -5.40 15.01 -9.06
N GLN A 128 -4.61 14.73 -10.08
CA GLN A 128 -3.31 14.07 -9.95
C GLN A 128 -2.34 14.93 -9.12
N ARG A 129 -2.33 16.24 -9.34
CA ARG A 129 -1.55 17.20 -8.55
C ARG A 129 -1.97 17.21 -7.08
N ARG A 130 -3.29 17.23 -6.81
CA ARG A 130 -3.82 17.13 -5.45
C ARG A 130 -3.39 15.83 -4.76
N ARG A 131 -3.52 14.70 -5.45
CA ARG A 131 -3.04 13.40 -4.95
C ARG A 131 -1.55 13.43 -4.64
N LYS A 132 -0.74 13.97 -5.57
CA LYS A 132 0.72 14.07 -5.42
C LYS A 132 1.10 14.93 -4.23
N ASN A 133 0.46 16.08 -4.03
CA ASN A 133 0.70 16.95 -2.88
C ASN A 133 0.36 16.26 -1.55
N VAL A 134 -0.79 15.59 -1.46
CA VAL A 134 -1.16 14.82 -0.26
C VAL A 134 -0.14 13.70 -0.01
N SER A 135 0.30 12.99 -1.05
CA SER A 135 1.32 11.95 -0.93
C SER A 135 2.67 12.51 -0.46
N LEU A 136 3.10 13.65 -1.02
CA LEU A 136 4.34 14.32 -0.62
C LEU A 136 4.31 14.75 0.85
N VAL A 137 3.24 15.45 1.27
CA VAL A 137 3.09 15.90 2.67
C VAL A 137 3.06 14.70 3.62
N THR A 138 2.36 13.63 3.26
CA THR A 138 2.31 12.40 4.06
C THR A 138 3.68 11.76 4.19
N ASN A 139 4.37 11.53 3.07
CA ASN A 139 5.67 10.87 3.07
C ASN A 139 6.72 11.69 3.81
N THR A 140 6.75 13.01 3.56
CA THR A 140 7.68 13.91 4.26
C THR A 140 7.38 13.98 5.75
N GLY A 141 6.10 14.08 6.15
CA GLY A 141 5.70 14.09 7.56
C GLY A 141 6.07 12.80 8.28
N VAL A 142 5.80 11.65 7.67
CA VAL A 142 6.19 10.33 8.24
C VAL A 142 7.71 10.21 8.33
N SER A 143 8.44 10.66 7.31
CA SER A 143 9.91 10.64 7.32
C SER A 143 10.50 11.53 8.41
N LEU A 144 9.95 12.73 8.60
CA LEU A 144 10.37 13.65 9.66
C LEU A 144 10.14 13.04 11.06
N LEU A 145 8.97 12.44 11.29
CA LEU A 145 8.68 11.76 12.55
C LEU A 145 9.66 10.60 12.79
N TYR A 146 9.97 9.85 11.76
CA TYR A 146 10.89 8.72 11.84
C TYR A 146 12.33 9.16 12.13
N TYR A 147 12.87 10.09 11.33
CA TYR A 147 14.23 10.61 11.54
C TYR A 147 14.34 11.39 12.86
N GLY A 148 13.28 12.09 13.25
CA GLY A 148 13.17 12.74 14.56
C GLY A 148 13.23 11.73 15.72
N ALA A 149 12.52 10.60 15.60
CA ALA A 149 12.60 9.52 16.57
C ALA A 149 14.02 8.92 16.67
N GLY A 150 14.69 8.71 15.53
CA GLY A 150 16.09 8.26 15.49
C GLY A 150 17.04 9.24 16.15
N PHE A 151 16.87 10.54 15.88
CA PHE A 151 17.67 11.59 16.51
C PHE A 151 17.44 11.67 18.04
N LEU A 152 16.18 11.58 18.48
CA LEU A 152 15.87 11.53 19.91
C LEU A 152 16.47 10.29 20.59
N ALA A 153 16.48 9.14 19.90
CA ALA A 153 17.13 7.93 20.39
C ALA A 153 18.64 8.13 20.56
N LEU A 154 19.30 8.76 19.59
CA LEU A 154 20.73 9.09 19.69
C LEU A 154 21.03 10.02 20.87
N CYS A 155 20.26 11.11 21.00
CA CYS A 155 20.42 12.06 22.10
C CYS A 155 20.21 11.38 23.47
N TRP A 156 19.19 10.54 23.59
CA TRP A 156 18.91 9.79 24.81
C TRP A 156 20.07 8.83 25.17
N CYS A 157 20.55 8.07 24.20
CA CYS A 157 21.66 7.14 24.41
C CYS A 157 22.96 7.89 24.77
N ALA A 158 23.26 9.00 24.08
CA ALA A 158 24.41 9.83 24.38
C ALA A 158 24.37 10.38 25.80
N TRP A 159 23.20 10.87 26.24
CA TRP A 159 23.02 11.35 27.60
C TRP A 159 23.21 10.27 28.65
N LYS A 160 22.68 9.05 28.44
CA LYS A 160 22.87 7.89 29.29
C LYS A 160 24.33 7.42 29.32
N MET A 161 25.04 7.53 28.21
CA MET A 161 26.45 7.18 28.10
C MET A 161 27.33 8.16 28.89
N LEU A 162 26.99 9.47 28.89
CA LEU A 162 27.69 10.46 29.75
C LEU A 162 27.49 10.17 31.25
N GLN A 163 26.36 9.55 31.61
CA GLN A 163 26.13 9.11 33.00
C GLN A 163 26.79 7.78 33.36
N GLY A 164 27.53 7.15 32.43
CA GLY A 164 28.15 5.84 32.64
C GLY A 164 27.19 4.66 32.69
N GLN A 165 25.90 4.87 32.32
CA GLN A 165 24.86 3.85 32.40
C GLN A 165 24.74 3.02 31.11
N MET A 166 25.36 3.44 30.00
CA MET A 166 25.35 2.76 28.73
C MET A 166 26.73 2.67 28.10
N SER A 167 26.99 1.56 27.40
CA SER A 167 28.18 1.37 26.58
C SER A 167 27.99 1.84 25.15
N PHE A 168 29.08 2.03 24.40
CA PHE A 168 29.03 2.31 22.97
C PHE A 168 28.34 1.20 22.18
N GLY A 169 28.47 -0.05 22.60
CA GLY A 169 27.78 -1.19 22.03
C GLY A 169 26.24 -1.09 22.18
N SER A 170 25.77 -0.61 23.34
CA SER A 170 24.33 -0.38 23.57
C SER A 170 23.78 0.74 22.67
N LEU A 171 24.54 1.82 22.46
CA LEU A 171 24.17 2.92 21.56
C LEU A 171 24.00 2.43 20.12
N THR A 172 24.95 1.63 19.62
CA THR A 172 24.85 1.07 18.26
C THR A 172 23.68 0.10 18.13
N ALA A 173 23.44 -0.75 19.14
CA ALA A 173 22.32 -1.68 19.16
C ALA A 173 20.97 -0.94 19.14
N VAL A 174 20.80 0.09 19.97
CA VAL A 174 19.55 0.89 20.01
C VAL A 174 19.28 1.59 18.68
N THR A 175 20.29 2.26 18.11
CA THR A 175 20.15 2.93 16.80
C THR A 175 19.78 1.94 15.69
N GLN A 176 20.37 0.77 15.69
CA GLN A 176 20.08 -0.26 14.71
C GLN A 176 18.65 -0.82 14.87
N LEU A 177 18.20 -1.04 16.11
CA LEU A 177 16.83 -1.47 16.40
C LEU A 177 15.80 -0.43 16.00
N VAL A 178 16.02 0.85 16.32
CA VAL A 178 15.12 1.94 15.90
C VAL A 178 15.03 2.01 14.38
N ASN A 179 16.16 1.88 13.67
CA ASN A 179 16.17 1.86 12.20
C ASN A 179 15.43 0.64 11.62
N GLN A 180 15.47 -0.52 12.29
CA GLN A 180 14.74 -1.70 11.84
C GLN A 180 13.22 -1.62 12.05
N LEU A 181 12.71 -0.74 12.91
CA LEU A 181 11.30 -0.55 13.15
C LEU A 181 10.57 0.22 12.03
N GLN A 182 11.29 0.96 11.19
CA GLN A 182 10.69 1.75 10.11
C GLN A 182 9.90 0.89 9.11
N ALA A 183 10.53 -0.13 8.58
CA ALA A 183 9.93 -0.97 7.54
C ALA A 183 8.65 -1.69 8.01
N PRO A 184 8.59 -2.33 9.21
CA PRO A 184 7.37 -2.87 9.76
C PRO A 184 6.24 -1.85 9.89
N LEU A 185 6.51 -0.68 10.47
CA LEU A 185 5.49 0.35 10.72
C LEU A 185 4.88 0.90 9.43
N VAL A 186 5.68 1.10 8.40
CA VAL A 186 5.20 1.59 7.09
C VAL A 186 4.48 0.49 6.32
N ASN A 187 4.97 -0.75 6.34
CA ASN A 187 4.46 -1.83 5.51
C ASN A 187 3.25 -2.56 6.11
N LEU A 188 3.07 -2.55 7.44
CA LEU A 188 1.98 -3.26 8.12
C LEU A 188 0.60 -2.91 7.53
N SER A 189 0.37 -1.63 7.30
CA SER A 189 -0.89 -1.12 6.71
C SER A 189 -1.11 -1.55 5.25
N GLY A 190 -0.07 -2.01 4.53
CA GLY A 190 -0.16 -2.54 3.16
C GLY A 190 -0.45 -4.04 3.11
N ILE A 191 -0.19 -4.77 4.20
CA ILE A 191 -0.42 -6.22 4.29
C ILE A 191 -1.90 -6.51 4.52
N ILE A 192 -2.60 -5.74 5.34
CA ILE A 192 -4.01 -5.94 5.70
C ILE A 192 -4.93 -6.06 4.47
N PRO A 193 -4.94 -5.13 3.49
CA PRO A 193 -5.78 -5.27 2.30
C PRO A 193 -5.44 -6.49 1.45
N LYS A 194 -4.16 -6.86 1.39
CA LYS A 194 -3.72 -8.03 0.64
C LYS A 194 -4.17 -9.32 1.32
N TYR A 195 -4.14 -9.37 2.64
CA TYR A 195 -4.66 -10.48 3.42
C TYR A 195 -6.16 -10.66 3.20
N ILE A 196 -6.94 -9.58 3.27
CA ILE A 196 -8.39 -9.62 3.01
C ILE A 196 -8.68 -10.09 1.57
N ALA A 197 -7.91 -9.63 0.59
CA ALA A 197 -8.08 -10.08 -0.80
C ALA A 197 -7.72 -11.56 -0.99
N MET A 198 -6.72 -12.07 -0.27
CA MET A 198 -6.34 -13.47 -0.26
C MET A 198 -7.44 -14.36 0.35
N THR A 199 -7.97 -13.97 1.52
CA THR A 199 -9.05 -14.73 2.19
C THR A 199 -10.31 -14.76 1.35
N ALA A 200 -10.72 -13.63 0.76
CA ALA A 200 -11.87 -13.59 -0.15
C ALA A 200 -11.68 -14.45 -1.42
N SER A 201 -10.45 -14.56 -1.94
CA SER A 201 -10.16 -15.47 -3.06
C SER A 201 -10.16 -16.94 -2.61
N ALA A 202 -9.69 -17.25 -1.40
CA ALA A 202 -9.72 -18.59 -0.83
C ALA A 202 -11.17 -19.06 -0.59
N GLU A 203 -12.03 -18.20 -0.03
CA GLU A 203 -13.45 -18.49 0.19
C GLU A 203 -14.15 -18.85 -1.13
N ARG A 204 -13.93 -18.08 -2.20
CA ARG A 204 -14.51 -18.38 -3.53
C ARG A 204 -14.01 -19.69 -4.11
N LEU A 205 -12.75 -20.05 -3.90
CA LEU A 205 -12.23 -21.35 -4.34
C LEU A 205 -12.87 -22.50 -3.57
N MET A 206 -13.09 -22.34 -2.26
CA MET A 206 -13.77 -23.35 -1.43
C MET A 206 -15.25 -23.50 -1.81
N GLU A 207 -15.95 -22.40 -2.16
CA GLU A 207 -17.32 -22.48 -2.66
C GLU A 207 -17.41 -23.28 -3.98
N LEU A 208 -16.45 -23.08 -4.89
CA LEU A 208 -16.40 -23.83 -6.15
C LEU A 208 -16.11 -25.32 -5.93
N GLU A 209 -15.26 -25.66 -4.96
CA GLU A 209 -14.96 -27.05 -4.61
C GLU A 209 -16.20 -27.75 -3.99
N ALA A 210 -16.95 -27.04 -3.14
CA ALA A 210 -18.19 -27.55 -2.54
C ALA A 210 -19.26 -27.91 -3.60
N ILE A 211 -19.42 -27.06 -4.63
CA ILE A 211 -20.36 -27.31 -5.73
C ILE A 211 -19.97 -28.56 -6.55
N GLN A 212 -18.67 -28.80 -6.74
CA GLN A 212 -18.18 -29.99 -7.43
C GLN A 212 -18.35 -31.26 -6.58
N GLY A 213 -18.24 -31.16 -5.26
CA GLY A 213 -18.46 -32.28 -4.34
C GLY A 213 -19.93 -32.75 -4.27
N GLU A 214 -20.91 -31.87 -4.52
CA GLU A 214 -22.33 -32.19 -4.56
C GLU A 214 -22.78 -32.79 -5.92
N ALA A 215 -22.00 -32.56 -6.98
CA ALA A 215 -22.29 -33.05 -8.35
C ALA A 215 -21.62 -34.42 -8.68
N ALA A 216 -20.91 -35.02 -7.76
CA ALA A 216 -20.34 -36.38 -7.92
C ALA A 216 -21.38 -37.42 -7.51
N PRO A 217 -21.77 -38.38 -8.42
CA PRO A 217 -22.74 -39.42 -8.13
C PRO A 217 -22.22 -40.48 -7.14
#